data_790b32a288da64b644a96dc1bce71fc6
#
_entry.id   790b32a288da64b644a96dc1bce71fc6
#
_cell.length_a   1.000
_cell.length_b   1.000
_cell.length_c   1.000
_cell.angle_alpha   90.00
_cell.angle_beta   90.00
_cell.angle_gamma   90.00
#
_symmetry.space_group_name_H-M   'P 1'
#
loop_
_entity.id
_entity.type
_entity.pdbx_description
1 polymer ?
#
loop_
_entity_poly.entity_id
_entity_poly.type
_entity_poly.pdbx_seq_one_letter_code
_entity_poly.pdbx_strand_id
1 'polypeptide(L)'
;MKITTAKEAVDTIESNLNVFIHSAAMTPTVLVNALTTYCKEDHISLIHIHTEGTAGYVSDIPSNFHVYSCFVGGNVRKQINTNRRANYIPVFLSEVGKVLSEGDKKVDTALLRL
;
A
#
# COMPACT_ATOMS: atom_id res chain seq x y z
N MET A 1 10.51 8.02 19.80
CA MET A 1 9.21 7.73 19.15
C MET A 1 8.30 8.95 19.28
N LYS A 2 7.65 9.36 18.21
CA LYS A 2 6.72 10.48 18.21
C LYS A 2 5.28 9.96 18.21
N ILE A 3 4.45 10.48 19.13
CA ILE A 3 3.01 10.18 19.14
C ILE A 3 2.29 11.29 18.38
N THR A 4 1.46 10.91 17.41
CA THR A 4 0.78 11.86 16.52
C THR A 4 -0.55 11.29 16.02
N THR A 5 -1.32 12.07 15.26
CA THR A 5 -2.55 11.60 14.63
C THR A 5 -2.24 10.84 13.34
N ALA A 6 -3.20 10.04 12.88
CA ALA A 6 -3.05 9.33 11.60
C ALA A 6 -2.89 10.31 10.43
N LYS A 7 -3.63 11.42 10.44
CA LYS A 7 -3.50 12.47 9.42
C LYS A 7 -2.09 13.06 9.39
N GLU A 8 -1.55 13.44 10.53
CA GLU A 8 -0.18 13.99 10.62
C GLU A 8 0.86 12.97 10.17
N ALA A 9 0.66 11.69 10.50
CA ALA A 9 1.57 10.63 10.08
C ALA A 9 1.61 10.49 8.55
N VAL A 10 0.45 10.47 7.89
CA VAL A 10 0.39 10.35 6.42
C VAL A 10 0.80 11.63 5.70
N ASP A 11 0.72 12.79 6.34
CA ASP A 11 1.20 14.06 5.79
C ASP A 11 2.72 14.08 5.59
N THR A 12 3.46 13.15 6.21
CA THR A 12 4.91 13.00 6.00
C THR A 12 5.26 12.28 4.69
N ILE A 13 4.30 11.67 4.02
CA ILE A 13 4.53 10.94 2.77
C ILE A 13 4.66 11.94 1.62
N GLU A 14 5.76 11.82 0.88
CA GLU A 14 6.10 12.68 -0.26
C GLU A 14 5.80 11.98 -1.59
N SER A 15 5.81 12.74 -2.68
CA SER A 15 5.60 12.20 -4.03
C SER A 15 6.69 11.19 -4.43
N ASN A 16 6.33 10.24 -5.28
CA ASN A 16 7.20 9.21 -5.85
C ASN A 16 7.74 8.19 -4.84
N LEU A 17 7.13 8.05 -3.67
CA LEU A 17 7.55 7.08 -2.66
C LEU A 17 6.89 5.71 -2.85
N ASN A 18 7.60 4.67 -2.45
CA ASN A 18 7.10 3.31 -2.28
C ASN A 18 6.67 3.13 -0.83
N VAL A 19 5.38 2.91 -0.61
CA VAL A 19 4.79 2.76 0.72
C VAL A 19 4.34 1.32 0.91
N PHE A 20 4.91 0.64 1.90
CA PHE A 20 4.49 -0.71 2.27
C PHE A 20 3.35 -0.67 3.28
N ILE A 21 2.34 -1.50 3.07
CA ILE A 21 1.19 -1.64 3.97
C ILE A 21 1.24 -3.03 4.62
N HIS A 22 1.24 -3.06 5.95
CA HIS A 22 1.23 -4.29 6.73
C HIS A 22 0.03 -5.16 6.35
N SER A 23 0.24 -6.45 6.25
CA SER A 23 -0.67 -7.35 5.55
C SER A 23 -1.62 -8.13 6.46
N ALA A 24 -2.63 -8.73 5.87
CA ALA A 24 -3.61 -9.64 6.47
C ALA A 24 -4.31 -9.01 7.68
N ALA A 25 -4.42 -9.74 8.77
CA ALA A 25 -5.06 -9.30 10.00
C ALA A 25 -4.37 -8.09 10.66
N MET A 26 -3.13 -7.79 10.27
CA MET A 26 -2.35 -6.66 10.78
C MET A 26 -2.47 -5.42 9.88
N THR A 27 -3.37 -5.40 8.91
CA THR A 27 -3.60 -4.23 8.07
C THR A 27 -3.94 -3.02 8.95
N PRO A 28 -3.18 -1.91 8.85
CA PRO A 28 -3.36 -0.74 9.71
C PRO A 28 -4.51 0.13 9.19
N THR A 29 -5.75 -0.29 9.44
CA THR A 29 -6.95 0.29 8.85
C THR A 29 -7.06 1.80 9.06
N VAL A 30 -6.72 2.31 10.24
CA VAL A 30 -6.78 3.75 10.54
C VAL A 30 -5.80 4.54 9.66
N LEU A 31 -4.57 4.06 9.54
CA LEU A 31 -3.55 4.70 8.68
C LEU A 31 -3.91 4.58 7.20
N VAL A 32 -4.44 3.45 6.77
CA VAL A 32 -4.87 3.24 5.38
C VAL A 32 -6.01 4.19 5.01
N ASN A 33 -6.99 4.35 5.88
CA ASN A 33 -8.10 5.29 5.66
C ASN A 33 -7.59 6.74 5.62
N ALA A 34 -6.68 7.12 6.51
CA ALA A 34 -6.06 8.44 6.51
C ALA A 34 -5.25 8.68 5.22
N LEU A 35 -4.49 7.68 4.78
CA LEU A 35 -3.74 7.74 3.53
C LEU A 35 -4.65 8.03 2.34
N THR A 36 -5.74 7.29 2.22
CA THR A 36 -6.72 7.44 1.13
C THR A 36 -7.40 8.81 1.18
N THR A 37 -7.72 9.31 2.38
CA THR A 37 -8.45 10.56 2.56
C THR A 37 -7.58 11.80 2.39
N TYR A 38 -6.37 11.79 2.95
CA TYR A 38 -5.56 13.00 3.10
C TYR A 38 -4.34 13.08 2.18
N CYS A 39 -3.77 11.96 1.75
CA CYS A 39 -2.58 11.98 0.90
C CYS A 39 -2.95 12.40 -0.53
N LYS A 40 -2.45 13.54 -0.96
CA LYS A 40 -2.65 14.10 -2.30
C LYS A 40 -1.37 14.12 -3.13
N GLU A 41 -0.30 13.58 -2.61
CA GLU A 41 0.98 13.50 -3.32
C GLU A 41 0.87 12.58 -4.56
N ASP A 42 1.63 12.90 -5.60
CA ASP A 42 1.58 12.19 -6.87
C ASP A 42 2.50 10.96 -6.90
N HIS A 43 2.13 9.98 -7.72
CA HIS A 43 2.94 8.79 -8.00
C HIS A 43 3.33 8.00 -6.75
N ILE A 44 2.37 7.74 -5.88
CA ILE A 44 2.57 6.90 -4.70
C ILE A 44 2.34 5.43 -5.08
N SER A 45 3.35 4.61 -4.89
CA SER A 45 3.25 3.15 -5.06
C SER A 45 2.91 2.49 -3.72
N LEU A 46 1.74 1.88 -3.64
CA LEU A 46 1.30 1.14 -2.45
C LEU A 46 1.59 -0.34 -2.64
N ILE A 47 2.41 -0.90 -1.78
CA ILE A 47 2.86 -2.28 -1.88
C ILE A 47 2.34 -3.07 -0.67
N HIS A 48 1.69 -4.19 -0.92
CA HIS A 48 1.26 -5.10 0.14
C HIS A 48 1.45 -6.56 -0.28
N ILE A 49 1.58 -7.44 0.69
CA ILE A 49 1.55 -8.88 0.44
C ILE A 49 0.10 -9.29 0.17
N HIS A 50 -0.78 -9.00 1.12
CA HIS A 50 -2.21 -9.24 1.05
C HIS A 50 -2.91 -8.39 2.10
N THR A 51 -3.93 -7.63 1.73
CA THR A 51 -4.73 -6.86 2.69
C THR A 51 -6.14 -7.41 2.80
N GLU A 52 -6.75 -7.23 3.97
CA GLU A 52 -8.12 -7.65 4.26
C GLU A 52 -9.01 -6.45 4.55
N GLY A 53 -10.31 -6.65 4.45
CA GLY A 53 -11.34 -5.66 4.76
C GLY A 53 -11.60 -4.66 3.64
N THR A 54 -12.31 -3.60 3.97
CA THR A 54 -12.62 -2.49 3.07
C THR A 54 -11.40 -1.59 2.97
N ALA A 55 -10.57 -1.85 1.99
CA ALA A 55 -9.45 -0.96 1.69
C ALA A 55 -9.92 0.03 0.62
N GLY A 56 -10.18 1.27 1.00
CA GLY A 56 -10.62 2.33 0.08
C GLY A 56 -9.64 2.56 -1.07
N TYR A 57 -8.34 2.32 -0.83
CA TYR A 57 -7.32 2.39 -1.87
C TYR A 57 -7.38 1.24 -2.88
N VAL A 58 -8.23 0.24 -2.66
CA VAL A 58 -8.36 -0.92 -3.53
C VAL A 58 -9.68 -0.91 -4.30
N SER A 59 -10.78 -0.54 -3.66
CA SER A 59 -12.11 -0.55 -4.27
C SER A 59 -12.28 0.54 -5.33
N ASP A 60 -11.70 1.70 -5.09
CA ASP A 60 -11.68 2.84 -6.00
C ASP A 60 -10.35 3.55 -5.85
N ILE A 61 -9.34 3.08 -6.55
CA ILE A 61 -7.97 3.56 -6.39
C ILE A 61 -7.88 5.02 -6.83
N PRO A 62 -7.55 5.96 -5.93
CA PRO A 62 -7.33 7.36 -6.31
C PRO A 62 -6.25 7.50 -7.39
N SER A 63 -6.37 8.52 -8.23
CA SER A 63 -5.50 8.71 -9.39
C SER A 63 -4.02 8.88 -9.06
N ASN A 64 -3.70 9.28 -7.83
CA ASN A 64 -2.32 9.46 -7.36
C ASN A 64 -1.68 8.16 -6.84
N PHE A 65 -2.43 7.06 -6.70
CA PHE A 65 -1.94 5.78 -6.22
C PHE A 65 -1.86 4.73 -7.32
N HIS A 66 -0.86 3.86 -7.20
CA HIS A 66 -0.78 2.60 -7.93
C HIS A 66 -0.50 1.47 -6.94
N VAL A 67 -1.26 0.40 -6.99
CA VAL A 67 -1.18 -0.70 -6.02
C VAL A 67 -0.39 -1.88 -6.61
N TYR A 68 0.52 -2.41 -5.83
CA TYR A 68 1.29 -3.62 -6.15
C TYR A 68 1.00 -4.69 -5.10
N SER A 69 0.47 -5.82 -5.53
CA SER A 69 0.07 -6.92 -4.64
C SER A 69 0.90 -8.16 -4.90
N CYS A 70 1.47 -8.73 -3.85
CA CYS A 70 2.20 -10.00 -3.95
C CYS A 70 1.27 -11.21 -3.96
N PHE A 71 0.06 -11.07 -3.42
CA PHE A 71 -1.02 -12.04 -3.53
C PHE A 71 -2.29 -11.34 -3.97
N VAL A 72 -3.02 -11.94 -4.90
CA VAL A 72 -4.27 -11.37 -5.41
C VAL A 72 -5.44 -11.85 -4.56
N GLY A 73 -5.80 -11.07 -3.56
CA GLY A 73 -7.02 -11.27 -2.76
C GLY A 73 -8.28 -10.83 -3.49
N GLY A 74 -9.45 -11.16 -2.93
CA GLY A 74 -10.73 -10.82 -3.52
C GLY A 74 -10.93 -9.31 -3.72
N ASN A 75 -10.43 -8.49 -2.80
CA ASN A 75 -10.56 -7.03 -2.84
C ASN A 75 -9.72 -6.36 -3.93
N VAL A 76 -8.60 -6.97 -4.35
CA VAL A 76 -7.67 -6.41 -5.36
C VAL A 76 -7.93 -6.97 -6.76
N ARG A 77 -8.48 -8.18 -6.84
CA ARG A 77 -8.62 -8.92 -8.10
C ARG A 77 -9.30 -8.12 -9.21
N LYS A 78 -10.37 -7.42 -8.88
CA LYS A 78 -11.10 -6.60 -9.84
C LYS A 78 -10.22 -5.50 -10.42
N GLN A 79 -9.46 -4.83 -9.58
CA GLN A 79 -8.62 -3.71 -10.01
C GLN A 79 -7.47 -4.18 -10.92
N ILE A 80 -6.89 -5.33 -10.64
CA ILE A 80 -5.86 -5.93 -11.49
C ILE A 80 -6.43 -6.28 -12.86
N ASN A 81 -7.64 -6.85 -12.89
CA ASN A 81 -8.24 -7.34 -14.12
C ASN A 81 -8.90 -6.26 -14.98
N THR A 82 -9.36 -5.15 -14.39
CA THR A 82 -10.16 -4.16 -15.10
C THR A 82 -9.51 -2.78 -15.22
N ASN A 83 -8.99 -2.22 -14.14
CA ASN A 83 -8.55 -0.81 -14.09
C ASN A 83 -7.07 -0.60 -14.36
N ARG A 84 -6.28 -1.65 -14.32
CA ARG A 84 -4.81 -1.60 -14.47
C ARG A 84 -4.11 -0.63 -13.53
N ARG A 85 -4.77 -0.21 -12.44
CA ARG A 85 -4.17 0.59 -11.37
C ARG A 85 -3.57 -0.26 -10.28
N ALA A 86 -3.72 -1.56 -10.40
CA ALA A 86 -3.11 -2.54 -9.54
C ALA A 86 -2.37 -3.57 -10.38
N ASN A 87 -1.20 -3.97 -9.91
CA ASN A 87 -0.39 -5.01 -10.53
C ASN A 87 -0.10 -6.13 -9.55
N TYR A 88 0.00 -7.34 -10.08
CA TYR A 88 0.46 -8.49 -9.34
C TYR A 88 1.98 -8.60 -9.45
N ILE A 89 2.66 -8.79 -8.32
CA ILE A 89 4.09 -9.08 -8.28
C ILE A 89 4.27 -10.59 -8.12
N PRO A 90 4.65 -11.32 -9.15
CA PRO A 90 4.88 -12.77 -9.06
C PRO A 90 6.17 -13.05 -8.31
N VAL A 91 6.06 -13.40 -7.03
CA VAL A 91 7.21 -13.61 -6.14
C VAL A 91 6.88 -14.71 -5.13
N PHE A 92 7.87 -15.54 -4.78
CA PHE A 92 7.72 -16.47 -3.67
C PHE A 92 7.75 -15.69 -2.35
N LEU A 93 6.97 -16.12 -1.38
CA LEU A 93 6.88 -15.46 -0.07
C LEU A 93 8.27 -15.29 0.58
N SER A 94 9.14 -16.27 0.43
CA SER A 94 10.52 -16.22 0.95
C SER A 94 11.39 -15.14 0.29
N GLU A 95 10.99 -14.61 -0.86
CA GLU A 95 11.75 -13.59 -1.61
C GLU A 95 11.16 -12.19 -1.50
N VAL A 96 10.00 -12.03 -0.84
CA VAL A 96 9.34 -10.72 -0.69
C VAL A 96 10.26 -9.71 -0.03
N GLY A 97 10.98 -10.11 1.03
CA GLY A 97 11.92 -9.23 1.72
C GLY A 97 12.98 -8.66 0.78
N LYS A 98 13.48 -9.44 -0.17
CA LYS A 98 14.45 -9.00 -1.15
C LYS A 98 13.84 -7.98 -2.12
N VAL A 99 12.64 -8.22 -2.61
CA VAL A 99 11.92 -7.28 -3.50
C VAL A 99 11.70 -5.94 -2.80
N LEU A 100 11.35 -5.95 -1.52
CA LEU A 100 11.06 -4.74 -0.74
C LEU A 100 12.30 -3.99 -0.26
N SER A 101 13.48 -4.59 -0.31
CA SER A 101 14.75 -3.98 0.12
C SER A 101 15.66 -3.54 -1.00
N GLU A 102 15.39 -3.97 -2.23
CA GLU A 102 16.25 -3.71 -3.40
C GLU A 102 15.41 -3.31 -4.62
N GLY A 103 16.02 -2.55 -5.54
CA GLY A 103 15.44 -2.22 -6.84
C GLY A 103 14.28 -1.23 -6.80
N ASP A 104 13.42 -1.30 -7.81
CA ASP A 104 12.33 -0.34 -8.05
C ASP A 104 11.27 -0.32 -6.96
N LYS A 105 11.10 -1.45 -6.27
CA LYS A 105 10.07 -1.61 -5.23
C LYS A 105 10.66 -1.51 -3.82
N LYS A 106 11.87 -0.97 -3.70
CA LYS A 106 12.46 -0.70 -2.39
C LYS A 106 11.54 0.21 -1.57
N VAL A 107 11.22 -0.22 -0.37
CA VAL A 107 10.31 0.49 0.53
C VAL A 107 10.96 1.76 1.10
N ASP A 108 10.28 2.88 0.95
CA ASP A 108 10.68 4.16 1.54
C ASP A 108 9.99 4.39 2.89
N THR A 109 8.73 3.98 2.99
CA THR A 109 7.90 4.16 4.19
C THR A 109 7.05 2.92 4.40
N ALA A 110 6.86 2.53 5.66
CA ALA A 110 6.00 1.41 6.01
C ALA A 110 4.89 1.84 6.97
N LEU A 111 3.65 1.46 6.67
CA LEU A 111 2.51 1.62 7.56
C LEU A 111 2.27 0.29 8.27
N LEU A 112 2.50 0.29 9.57
CA LEU A 112 2.46 -0.92 10.38
C LEU A 112 1.40 -0.83 11.48
N ARG A 113 0.87 -1.99 11.85
CA ARG A 113 0.06 -2.18 13.04
C ARG A 113 0.85 -3.03 14.02
N LEU A 114 0.95 -2.55 15.24
CA LEU A 114 1.64 -3.25 16.32
C LEU A 114 0.65 -3.93 17.26
#